data_0e755a6a154e88c4c15917dbe1836d4a
#
_entry.id   0e755a6a154e88c4c15917dbe1836d4a
#
_cell.length_a   1.000
_cell.length_b   1.000
_cell.length_c   1.000
_cell.angle_alpha   90.00
_cell.angle_beta   90.00
_cell.angle_gamma   90.00
#
_symmetry.space_group_name_H-M   'P 1'
#
loop_
_entity.id
_entity.type
_entity.pdbx_description
1 polymer ?
#
loop_
_entity_poly.entity_id
_entity_poly.type
_entity_poly.pdbx_seq_one_letter_code
_entity_poly.pdbx_strand_id
1 'polypeptide(L)'
;MVPGYNVALMPRLSVNLNKIALLRNSRLTGVPDVLRFGRIAHDSGADGLTAHPRPDERHIRRTDVFGLAELMRPWRPSFELNIEGYPDRRFLDLVTEIRPEQCTLVPDAPDAFTSEEGWRLDPAQHRLVDVALDELKPLGCRVILFIDPDPAAVAPVHNTGADGIEIYTGSYATAFRKGDYAALLRACAATVARAAELGLVVNIGHDLNLDNLPALMAALPEFAEASIGHELTADALVMGFAAAVRAYKAALGGGNSI
;
A
#
# COMPACT_ATOMS: atom_id res chain seq x y z
N MET A 1 -1.34 8.67 -22.21
CA MET A 1 -2.72 8.10 -22.13
C MET A 1 -2.57 6.77 -21.41
N VAL A 2 -2.89 6.72 -20.13
CA VAL A 2 -2.90 5.49 -19.33
C VAL A 2 -4.03 4.62 -19.90
N PRO A 3 -3.82 3.31 -20.19
CA PRO A 3 -4.88 2.44 -20.70
C PRO A 3 -6.05 2.44 -19.72
N GLY A 4 -7.27 2.68 -20.23
CA GLY A 4 -8.46 2.91 -19.44
C GLY A 4 -8.76 1.78 -18.46
N TYR A 5 -8.83 2.13 -17.21
CA TYR A 5 -9.54 1.37 -16.19
C TYR A 5 -11.04 1.59 -16.42
N ASN A 6 -11.64 0.75 -17.23
CA ASN A 6 -13.07 0.76 -17.46
C ASN A 6 -13.61 -0.66 -17.58
N VAL A 7 -13.59 -1.36 -16.49
CA VAL A 7 -14.49 -2.47 -16.09
C VAL A 7 -14.55 -2.33 -14.58
N ALA A 8 -15.69 -2.63 -13.94
CA ALA A 8 -15.80 -2.74 -12.48
C ALA A 8 -14.77 -3.79 -11.98
N LEU A 9 -13.53 -3.35 -11.85
CA LEU A 9 -12.41 -4.20 -11.47
C LEU A 9 -12.46 -4.35 -9.96
N MET A 10 -12.55 -5.59 -9.54
CA MET A 10 -12.38 -5.96 -8.13
C MET A 10 -11.10 -5.34 -7.59
N PRO A 11 -11.12 -4.72 -6.41
CA PRO A 11 -9.91 -4.17 -5.84
C PRO A 11 -8.80 -5.21 -5.72
N ARG A 12 -7.60 -4.78 -6.00
CA ARG A 12 -6.39 -5.62 -5.90
C ARG A 12 -5.99 -5.78 -4.44
N LEU A 13 -5.45 -6.94 -4.09
CA LEU A 13 -4.80 -7.18 -2.81
C LEU A 13 -3.29 -7.08 -2.99
N SER A 14 -2.67 -6.06 -2.42
CA SER A 14 -1.22 -6.00 -2.23
C SER A 14 -0.86 -6.48 -0.82
N VAL A 15 -0.07 -7.55 -0.73
CA VAL A 15 0.33 -8.10 0.56
C VAL A 15 1.59 -7.39 1.04
N ASN A 16 1.47 -6.62 2.14
CA ASN A 16 2.59 -5.93 2.75
C ASN A 16 3.39 -6.89 3.65
N LEU A 17 4.66 -7.09 3.32
CA LEU A 17 5.55 -8.07 3.97
C LEU A 17 6.35 -7.51 5.17
N ASN A 18 6.11 -6.24 5.56
CA ASN A 18 6.88 -5.59 6.63
C ASN A 18 6.86 -6.39 7.94
N LYS A 19 5.72 -6.99 8.33
CA LYS A 19 5.60 -7.73 9.59
C LYS A 19 6.28 -9.11 9.52
N ILE A 20 6.30 -9.75 8.37
CA ILE A 20 7.09 -10.96 8.14
C ILE A 20 8.58 -10.66 8.31
N ALA A 21 9.05 -9.56 7.71
CA ALA A 21 10.43 -9.12 7.83
C ALA A 21 10.78 -8.69 9.27
N LEU A 22 9.86 -8.02 9.99
CA LEU A 22 10.04 -7.66 11.39
C LEU A 22 10.23 -8.90 12.26
N LEU A 23 9.39 -9.92 12.07
CA LEU A 23 9.51 -11.19 12.79
C LEU A 23 10.84 -11.89 12.48
N ARG A 24 11.27 -11.93 11.21
CA ARG A 24 12.58 -12.43 10.80
C ARG A 24 13.72 -11.70 11.54
N ASN A 25 13.61 -10.38 11.65
CA ASN A 25 14.65 -9.56 12.27
C ASN A 25 14.75 -9.74 13.79
N SER A 26 13.74 -10.34 14.43
CA SER A 26 13.79 -10.65 15.87
C SER A 26 14.85 -11.69 16.21
N ARG A 27 15.38 -12.45 15.20
CA ARG A 27 16.44 -13.45 15.36
C ARG A 27 17.36 -13.48 14.14
N LEU A 28 18.60 -13.98 14.32
CA LEU A 28 19.60 -14.06 13.26
C LEU A 28 19.51 -15.34 12.41
N THR A 29 18.37 -16.03 12.43
CA THR A 29 18.20 -17.32 11.74
C THR A 29 17.73 -17.18 10.30
N GLY A 30 17.32 -15.95 9.87
CA GLY A 30 16.74 -15.72 8.55
C GLY A 30 15.29 -16.23 8.38
N VAL A 31 14.65 -16.68 9.47
CA VAL A 31 13.28 -17.21 9.46
C VAL A 31 12.35 -16.27 10.23
N PRO A 32 11.12 -15.97 9.70
CA PRO A 32 10.55 -16.41 8.41
C PRO A 32 11.25 -15.77 7.20
N ASP A 33 11.43 -16.53 6.12
CA ASP A 33 12.03 -16.02 4.87
C ASP A 33 11.02 -15.16 4.09
N VAL A 34 11.34 -13.88 3.90
CA VAL A 34 10.47 -12.88 3.25
C VAL A 34 10.14 -13.29 1.80
N LEU A 35 11.11 -13.83 1.07
CA LEU A 35 10.90 -14.25 -0.34
C LEU A 35 9.94 -15.43 -0.43
N ARG A 36 10.06 -16.40 0.50
CA ARG A 36 9.12 -17.51 0.60
C ARG A 36 7.70 -17.02 0.85
N PHE A 37 7.51 -16.05 1.72
CA PHE A 37 6.19 -15.49 2.01
C PHE A 37 5.65 -14.66 0.82
N GLY A 38 6.50 -13.97 0.08
CA GLY A 38 6.13 -13.35 -1.19
C GLY A 38 5.60 -14.35 -2.22
N ARG A 39 6.28 -15.52 -2.36
CA ARG A 39 5.81 -16.62 -3.22
C ARG A 39 4.46 -17.18 -2.75
N ILE A 40 4.30 -17.42 -1.45
CA ILE A 40 3.02 -17.92 -0.90
C ILE A 40 1.89 -16.91 -1.15
N ALA A 41 2.14 -15.61 -1.05
CA ALA A 41 1.14 -14.58 -1.36
C ALA A 41 0.70 -14.66 -2.83
N HIS A 42 1.66 -14.73 -3.78
CA HIS A 42 1.38 -14.91 -5.20
C HIS A 42 0.55 -16.19 -5.45
N ASP A 43 1.02 -17.34 -4.97
CA ASP A 43 0.39 -18.64 -5.20
C ASP A 43 -0.99 -18.76 -4.51
N SER A 44 -1.32 -17.84 -3.59
CA SER A 44 -2.59 -17.75 -2.89
C SER A 44 -3.55 -16.73 -3.49
N GLY A 45 -3.19 -16.07 -4.61
CA GLY A 45 -4.08 -15.18 -5.36
C GLY A 45 -4.00 -13.71 -4.97
N ALA A 46 -2.97 -13.26 -4.27
CA ALA A 46 -2.67 -11.84 -4.17
C ALA A 46 -2.36 -11.25 -5.56
N ASP A 47 -2.50 -9.94 -5.71
CA ASP A 47 -2.25 -9.22 -6.96
C ASP A 47 -0.93 -8.45 -6.96
N GLY A 48 -0.27 -8.36 -5.80
CA GLY A 48 0.99 -7.67 -5.65
C GLY A 48 1.59 -7.84 -4.26
N LEU A 49 2.79 -7.27 -4.10
CA LEU A 49 3.50 -7.18 -2.83
C LEU A 49 3.84 -5.73 -2.54
N THR A 50 3.75 -5.36 -1.27
CA THR A 50 4.21 -4.08 -0.76
C THR A 50 5.38 -4.29 0.20
N ALA A 51 6.42 -3.46 0.08
CA ALA A 51 7.60 -3.46 0.92
C ALA A 51 8.02 -2.04 1.28
N HIS A 52 8.27 -1.76 2.58
CA HIS A 52 8.74 -0.48 3.07
C HIS A 52 10.15 -0.60 3.66
N PRO A 53 11.22 -0.37 2.88
CA PRO A 53 12.60 -0.44 3.35
C PRO A 53 12.99 0.85 4.09
N ARG A 54 12.65 0.94 5.37
CA ARG A 54 12.99 2.11 6.22
C ARG A 54 14.52 2.26 6.34
N PRO A 55 15.02 3.48 6.65
CA PRO A 55 16.47 3.72 6.79
C PRO A 55 17.16 2.84 7.84
N ASP A 56 16.47 2.49 8.92
CA ASP A 56 16.97 1.65 10.00
C ASP A 56 16.83 0.14 9.76
N GLU A 57 16.22 -0.25 8.64
CA GLU A 57 15.99 -1.65 8.26
C GLU A 57 15.31 -2.50 9.36
N ARG A 58 14.50 -1.88 10.22
CA ARG A 58 13.81 -2.60 11.33
C ARG A 58 12.94 -3.77 10.85
N HIS A 59 12.49 -3.73 9.60
CA HIS A 59 11.74 -4.81 8.95
C HIS A 59 12.32 -5.15 7.58
N ILE A 60 11.77 -4.64 6.48
CA ILE A 60 12.30 -4.85 5.12
C ILE A 60 13.70 -4.22 5.02
N ARG A 61 14.66 -5.01 4.55
CA ARG A 61 16.02 -4.56 4.24
C ARG A 61 16.13 -4.24 2.75
N ARG A 62 17.12 -3.43 2.39
CA ARG A 62 17.43 -3.16 0.97
C ARG A 62 17.60 -4.48 0.18
N THR A 63 18.28 -5.46 0.75
CA THR A 63 18.50 -6.78 0.12
C THR A 63 17.20 -7.57 -0.11
N ASP A 64 16.20 -7.40 0.74
CA ASP A 64 14.89 -8.04 0.53
C ASP A 64 14.20 -7.48 -0.70
N VAL A 65 14.28 -6.16 -0.92
CA VAL A 65 13.65 -5.51 -2.08
C VAL A 65 14.22 -6.05 -3.39
N PHE A 66 15.55 -6.20 -3.48
CA PHE A 66 16.20 -6.83 -4.64
C PHE A 66 15.77 -8.29 -4.81
N GLY A 67 15.74 -9.05 -3.71
CA GLY A 67 15.30 -10.43 -3.73
C GLY A 67 13.85 -10.58 -4.19
N LEU A 68 12.94 -9.71 -3.72
CA LEU A 68 11.54 -9.68 -4.14
C LEU A 68 11.41 -9.31 -5.63
N ALA A 69 12.11 -8.28 -6.09
CA ALA A 69 12.09 -7.87 -7.49
C ALA A 69 12.55 -9.00 -8.43
N GLU A 70 13.60 -9.74 -8.04
CA GLU A 70 14.10 -10.90 -8.77
C GLU A 70 13.10 -12.06 -8.75
N LEU A 71 12.55 -12.39 -7.58
CA LEU A 71 11.53 -13.41 -7.40
C LEU A 71 10.30 -13.14 -8.28
N MET A 72 9.87 -11.87 -8.33
CA MET A 72 8.66 -11.44 -9.03
C MET A 72 8.86 -11.27 -10.53
N ARG A 73 10.09 -11.27 -11.05
CA ARG A 73 10.39 -11.03 -12.48
C ARG A 73 9.51 -11.82 -13.45
N PRO A 74 9.22 -13.12 -13.23
CA PRO A 74 8.35 -13.89 -14.14
C PRO A 74 6.87 -13.49 -14.09
N TRP A 75 6.44 -12.79 -13.03
CA TRP A 75 5.03 -12.46 -12.77
C TRP A 75 4.67 -11.01 -13.08
N ARG A 76 5.69 -10.14 -13.13
CA ARG A 76 5.52 -8.71 -13.43
C ARG A 76 5.21 -8.49 -14.92
N PRO A 77 4.43 -7.45 -15.29
CA PRO A 77 3.79 -6.47 -14.40
C PRO A 77 2.41 -6.87 -13.88
N SER A 78 1.92 -8.10 -14.16
CA SER A 78 0.58 -8.53 -13.72
C SER A 78 0.49 -8.73 -12.20
N PHE A 79 1.60 -9.07 -11.56
CA PHE A 79 1.77 -9.13 -10.11
C PHE A 79 2.71 -7.99 -9.69
N GLU A 80 2.14 -6.90 -9.16
CA GLU A 80 2.87 -5.64 -8.98
C GLU A 80 3.74 -5.62 -7.71
N LEU A 81 4.90 -4.97 -7.82
CA LEU A 81 5.71 -4.58 -6.67
C LEU A 81 5.44 -3.10 -6.35
N ASN A 82 5.01 -2.82 -5.12
CA ASN A 82 4.93 -1.49 -4.54
C ASN A 82 6.06 -1.30 -3.54
N ILE A 83 6.83 -0.22 -3.67
CA ILE A 83 7.86 0.18 -2.70
C ILE A 83 7.40 1.46 -2.00
N GLU A 84 7.25 1.38 -0.67
CA GLU A 84 6.85 2.52 0.16
C GLU A 84 8.09 3.18 0.77
N GLY A 85 8.07 4.50 0.93
CA GLY A 85 9.09 5.19 1.69
C GLY A 85 9.04 6.70 1.63
N TYR A 86 9.83 7.32 2.52
CA TYR A 86 10.10 8.74 2.49
C TYR A 86 11.05 9.06 1.33
N PRO A 87 10.79 10.07 0.50
CA PRO A 87 11.55 10.34 -0.73
C PRO A 87 12.91 11.00 -0.46
N ASP A 88 13.74 10.36 0.38
CA ASP A 88 15.16 10.71 0.52
C ASP A 88 16.00 10.13 -0.64
N ARG A 89 17.25 10.57 -0.77
CA ARG A 89 18.14 10.10 -1.85
C ARG A 89 18.31 8.58 -1.86
N ARG A 90 18.44 7.95 -0.69
CA ARG A 90 18.58 6.50 -0.54
C ARG A 90 17.37 5.75 -1.12
N PHE A 91 16.17 6.27 -0.86
CA PHE A 91 14.92 5.71 -1.35
C PHE A 91 14.79 5.88 -2.87
N LEU A 92 15.04 7.08 -3.38
CA LEU A 92 14.95 7.38 -4.82
C LEU A 92 15.95 6.53 -5.62
N ASP A 93 17.17 6.35 -5.12
CA ASP A 93 18.18 5.48 -5.73
C ASP A 93 17.68 4.03 -5.80
N LEU A 94 17.09 3.52 -4.70
CA LEU A 94 16.54 2.17 -4.67
C LEU A 94 15.42 1.98 -5.69
N VAL A 95 14.46 2.91 -5.74
CA VAL A 95 13.34 2.84 -6.70
C VAL A 95 13.85 2.91 -8.14
N THR A 96 14.86 3.75 -8.40
CA THR A 96 15.50 3.86 -9.72
C THR A 96 16.16 2.56 -10.16
N GLU A 97 16.82 1.83 -9.25
CA GLU A 97 17.43 0.53 -9.54
C GLU A 97 16.41 -0.57 -9.79
N ILE A 98 15.37 -0.63 -8.95
CA ILE A 98 14.35 -1.70 -8.97
C ILE A 98 13.30 -1.50 -10.07
N ARG A 99 12.91 -0.26 -10.33
CA ARG A 99 11.80 0.12 -11.24
C ARG A 99 10.54 -0.67 -10.94
N PRO A 100 9.93 -0.45 -9.75
CA PRO A 100 8.68 -1.11 -9.39
C PRO A 100 7.52 -0.58 -10.25
N GLU A 101 6.41 -1.29 -10.30
CA GLU A 101 5.19 -0.84 -10.96
C GLU A 101 4.57 0.33 -10.20
N GLN A 102 4.71 0.34 -8.87
CA GLN A 102 4.18 1.36 -8.00
C GLN A 102 5.19 1.81 -6.94
N CYS A 103 5.10 3.06 -6.58
CA CYS A 103 5.86 3.65 -5.49
C CYS A 103 4.93 4.51 -4.65
N THR A 104 4.79 4.20 -3.35
CA THR A 104 3.98 4.99 -2.41
C THR A 104 4.90 5.88 -1.58
N LEU A 105 4.81 7.19 -1.77
CA LEU A 105 5.55 8.17 -0.99
C LEU A 105 4.82 8.44 0.33
N VAL A 106 5.53 8.28 1.45
CA VAL A 106 5.03 8.54 2.80
C VAL A 106 5.79 9.71 3.44
N PRO A 107 5.12 10.56 4.26
CA PRO A 107 5.76 11.73 4.86
C PRO A 107 6.58 11.43 6.10
N ASP A 108 6.76 10.16 6.45
CA ASP A 108 7.38 9.74 7.70
C ASP A 108 8.81 10.20 7.84
N ALA A 109 9.10 10.97 8.87
CA ALA A 109 10.48 11.19 9.28
C ALA A 109 11.17 9.84 9.56
N PRO A 110 12.50 9.74 9.35
CA PRO A 110 13.24 8.48 9.54
C PRO A 110 13.08 7.84 10.93
N ASP A 111 12.79 8.62 11.95
CA ASP A 111 12.60 8.23 13.34
C ASP A 111 11.14 7.91 13.72
N ALA A 112 10.17 8.17 12.84
CA ALA A 112 8.76 7.83 13.08
C ALA A 112 8.60 6.33 13.36
N PHE A 113 7.74 5.95 14.31
CA PHE A 113 7.52 4.54 14.65
C PHE A 113 6.75 3.81 13.56
N THR A 114 5.70 4.43 13.03
CA THR A 114 4.87 3.93 11.92
C THR A 114 4.28 5.11 11.17
N SER A 115 3.72 4.88 9.98
CA SER A 115 3.05 5.91 9.18
C SER A 115 1.66 6.17 9.74
N GLU A 116 1.50 7.23 10.53
CA GLU A 116 0.22 7.58 11.19
C GLU A 116 -0.40 8.88 10.67
N GLU A 117 0.32 9.62 9.83
CA GLU A 117 -0.15 10.88 9.22
C GLU A 117 0.14 10.89 7.73
N GLY A 118 -0.80 11.45 6.95
CA GLY A 118 -0.64 11.66 5.51
C GLY A 118 0.12 12.95 5.17
N TRP A 119 0.47 13.11 3.89
CA TRP A 119 1.02 14.35 3.36
C TRP A 119 0.07 15.52 3.56
N ARG A 120 0.56 16.61 4.13
CA ARG A 120 -0.16 17.91 4.24
C ARG A 120 0.15 18.84 3.08
N LEU A 121 1.21 18.55 2.34
CA LEU A 121 1.72 19.29 1.19
C LEU A 121 1.92 20.79 1.49
N ASP A 122 2.49 21.09 2.66
CA ASP A 122 3.02 22.43 2.91
C ASP A 122 4.12 22.77 1.87
N PRO A 123 4.55 24.03 1.74
CA PRO A 123 5.51 24.41 0.71
C PRO A 123 6.85 23.65 0.71
N ALA A 124 7.27 23.08 1.86
CA ALA A 124 8.48 22.27 1.95
C ALA A 124 8.24 20.84 1.47
N GLN A 125 7.14 20.24 1.93
CA GLN A 125 6.69 18.91 1.49
C GLN A 125 6.37 18.89 -0.01
N HIS A 126 5.74 19.93 -0.54
CA HIS A 126 5.43 20.05 -1.97
C HIS A 126 6.71 19.99 -2.81
N ARG A 127 7.73 20.80 -2.46
CA ARG A 127 9.02 20.77 -3.18
C ARG A 127 9.71 19.40 -3.13
N LEU A 128 9.61 18.70 -1.97
CA LEU A 128 10.19 17.37 -1.83
C LEU A 128 9.48 16.35 -2.74
N VAL A 129 8.15 16.41 -2.79
CA VAL A 129 7.34 15.57 -3.67
C VAL A 129 7.61 15.88 -5.14
N ASP A 130 7.71 17.15 -5.53
CA ASP A 130 8.02 17.56 -6.91
C ASP A 130 9.36 16.96 -7.38
N VAL A 131 10.41 17.06 -6.55
CA VAL A 131 11.74 16.48 -6.87
C VAL A 131 11.63 14.96 -7.05
N ALA A 132 10.86 14.29 -6.18
CA ALA A 132 10.66 12.85 -6.30
C ALA A 132 9.89 12.47 -7.57
N LEU A 133 8.86 13.21 -7.92
CA LEU A 133 8.07 12.97 -9.14
C LEU A 133 8.90 13.17 -10.41
N ASP A 134 9.75 14.21 -10.46
CA ASP A 134 10.65 14.46 -11.59
C ASP A 134 11.59 13.29 -11.85
N GLU A 135 12.01 12.57 -10.81
CA GLU A 135 12.89 11.39 -10.93
C GLU A 135 12.13 10.09 -11.19
N LEU A 136 10.96 9.90 -10.56
CA LEU A 136 10.25 8.62 -10.58
C LEU A 136 9.33 8.44 -11.80
N LYS A 137 8.64 9.49 -12.26
CA LYS A 137 7.71 9.38 -13.39
C LYS A 137 8.38 8.95 -14.70
N PRO A 138 9.59 9.42 -15.06
CA PRO A 138 10.29 8.94 -16.25
C PRO A 138 10.63 7.45 -16.23
N LEU A 139 10.61 6.80 -15.06
CA LEU A 139 10.84 5.36 -14.91
C LEU A 139 9.63 4.51 -15.32
N GLY A 140 8.45 5.15 -15.52
CA GLY A 140 7.18 4.46 -15.75
C GLY A 140 6.53 3.91 -14.48
N CYS A 141 7.03 4.31 -13.30
CA CYS A 141 6.49 3.95 -12.01
C CYS A 141 5.24 4.79 -11.71
N ARG A 142 4.17 4.16 -11.24
CA ARG A 142 2.98 4.84 -10.73
C ARG A 142 3.27 5.40 -9.33
N VAL A 143 3.24 6.72 -9.18
CA VAL A 143 3.56 7.38 -7.91
C VAL A 143 2.29 7.73 -7.15
N ILE A 144 2.17 7.20 -5.95
CA ILE A 144 1.04 7.33 -5.03
C ILE A 144 1.47 8.15 -3.82
N LEU A 145 0.64 9.09 -3.37
CA LEU A 145 0.87 9.85 -2.13
C LEU A 145 -0.03 9.34 -1.00
N PHE A 146 0.57 9.03 0.14
CA PHE A 146 -0.14 8.61 1.34
C PHE A 146 -0.81 9.81 2.02
N ILE A 147 -2.14 9.79 2.21
CA ILE A 147 -2.92 10.91 2.77
C ILE A 147 -3.91 10.45 3.83
N ASP A 148 -4.28 11.37 4.70
CA ASP A 148 -5.41 11.16 5.61
C ASP A 148 -6.74 11.12 4.84
N PRO A 149 -7.80 10.50 5.40
CA PRO A 149 -9.13 10.47 4.81
C PRO A 149 -9.80 11.86 4.87
N ASP A 150 -9.32 12.78 4.04
CA ASP A 150 -9.80 14.16 3.91
C ASP A 150 -9.97 14.52 2.42
N PRO A 151 -11.19 14.76 1.94
CA PRO A 151 -11.43 15.20 0.56
C PRO A 151 -10.68 16.48 0.18
N ALA A 152 -10.39 17.36 1.15
CA ALA A 152 -9.66 18.61 0.90
C ALA A 152 -8.18 18.38 0.56
N ALA A 153 -7.59 17.27 1.01
CA ALA A 153 -6.21 16.90 0.72
C ALA A 153 -6.00 16.42 -0.74
N VAL A 154 -7.07 16.03 -1.44
CA VAL A 154 -6.97 15.39 -2.76
C VAL A 154 -6.54 16.39 -3.86
N ALA A 155 -7.10 17.60 -3.86
CA ALA A 155 -6.75 18.60 -4.87
C ALA A 155 -5.27 19.05 -4.79
N PRO A 156 -4.68 19.30 -3.62
CA PRO A 156 -3.24 19.47 -3.49
C PRO A 156 -2.41 18.35 -4.10
N VAL A 157 -2.78 17.08 -3.86
CA VAL A 157 -2.10 15.93 -4.46
C VAL A 157 -2.21 15.95 -5.99
N HIS A 158 -3.41 16.13 -6.53
CA HIS A 158 -3.61 16.22 -7.98
C HIS A 158 -2.70 17.30 -8.61
N ASN A 159 -2.53 18.43 -7.93
CA ASN A 159 -1.72 19.56 -8.44
C ASN A 159 -0.21 19.24 -8.47
N THR A 160 0.29 18.26 -7.71
CA THR A 160 1.69 17.80 -7.82
C THR A 160 1.94 17.00 -9.11
N GLY A 161 0.89 16.45 -9.72
CA GLY A 161 1.01 15.54 -10.84
C GLY A 161 1.30 14.08 -10.44
N ALA A 162 1.12 13.71 -9.17
CA ALA A 162 1.12 12.31 -8.73
C ALA A 162 0.00 11.53 -9.44
N ASP A 163 0.17 10.21 -9.57
CA ASP A 163 -0.77 9.35 -10.29
C ASP A 163 -1.96 8.92 -9.43
N GLY A 164 -1.83 9.03 -8.10
CA GLY A 164 -2.89 8.63 -7.19
C GLY A 164 -2.61 8.92 -5.72
N ILE A 165 -3.50 8.41 -4.89
CA ILE A 165 -3.46 8.51 -3.44
C ILE A 165 -3.56 7.13 -2.79
N GLU A 166 -2.98 6.98 -1.61
CA GLU A 166 -3.30 5.91 -0.67
C GLU A 166 -3.92 6.51 0.59
N ILE A 167 -5.17 6.13 0.89
CA ILE A 167 -5.89 6.65 2.05
C ILE A 167 -5.47 5.88 3.30
N TYR A 168 -5.01 6.62 4.33
CA TYR A 168 -4.73 6.07 5.65
C TYR A 168 -6.01 5.61 6.35
N THR A 169 -6.21 4.31 6.47
CA THR A 169 -7.39 3.72 7.10
C THR A 169 -7.22 3.34 8.57
N GLY A 170 -6.06 3.60 9.18
CA GLY A 170 -5.80 3.28 10.59
C GLY A 170 -6.71 4.05 11.57
N SER A 171 -7.03 5.31 11.27
CA SER A 171 -8.01 6.08 12.05
C SER A 171 -9.41 5.45 12.01
N TYR A 172 -9.85 5.01 10.81
CA TYR A 172 -11.10 4.26 10.65
C TYR A 172 -11.07 2.93 11.41
N ALA A 173 -10.01 2.14 11.28
CA ALA A 173 -9.86 0.87 11.97
C ALA A 173 -9.90 1.03 13.51
N THR A 174 -9.26 2.08 14.03
CA THR A 174 -9.28 2.42 15.46
C THR A 174 -10.70 2.80 15.92
N ALA A 175 -11.42 3.58 15.14
CA ALA A 175 -12.81 3.95 15.43
C ALA A 175 -13.75 2.76 15.31
N PHE A 176 -13.52 1.86 14.36
CA PHE A 176 -14.28 0.62 14.18
C PHE A 176 -14.24 -0.26 15.43
N ARG A 177 -13.04 -0.46 16.02
CA ARG A 177 -12.88 -1.20 17.28
C ARG A 177 -13.65 -0.58 18.46
N LYS A 178 -13.94 0.73 18.40
CA LYS A 178 -14.71 1.47 19.43
C LYS A 178 -16.21 1.53 19.11
N GLY A 179 -16.65 1.07 17.93
CA GLY A 179 -18.03 1.15 17.48
C GLY A 179 -18.49 2.52 16.99
N ASP A 180 -17.58 3.52 16.87
CA ASP A 180 -17.89 4.90 16.44
C ASP A 180 -17.09 5.29 15.20
N TYR A 181 -17.34 4.61 14.11
CA TYR A 181 -16.57 4.75 12.86
C TYR A 181 -17.32 5.44 11.73
N ALA A 182 -18.60 5.75 11.89
CA ALA A 182 -19.43 6.24 10.78
C ALA A 182 -18.93 7.55 10.15
N ALA A 183 -18.36 8.45 10.96
CA ALA A 183 -17.82 9.71 10.45
C ALA A 183 -16.56 9.48 9.58
N LEU A 184 -15.65 8.62 10.03
CA LEU A 184 -14.43 8.29 9.29
C LEU A 184 -14.72 7.46 8.03
N LEU A 185 -15.70 6.58 8.09
CA LEU A 185 -16.17 5.84 6.92
C LEU A 185 -16.68 6.79 5.83
N ARG A 186 -17.49 7.80 6.22
CA ARG A 186 -17.95 8.84 5.27
C ARG A 186 -16.79 9.68 4.73
N ALA A 187 -15.81 10.02 5.57
CA ALA A 187 -14.62 10.75 5.14
C ALA A 187 -13.82 9.94 4.11
N CYS A 188 -13.57 8.65 4.34
CA CYS A 188 -12.95 7.77 3.35
C CYS A 188 -13.73 7.77 2.03
N ALA A 189 -15.06 7.56 2.08
CA ALA A 189 -15.91 7.52 0.88
C ALA A 189 -15.86 8.85 0.10
N ALA A 190 -15.93 9.99 0.80
CA ALA A 190 -15.85 11.31 0.18
C ALA A 190 -14.45 11.56 -0.45
N THR A 191 -13.37 11.09 0.19
CA THR A 191 -12.01 11.19 -0.33
C THR A 191 -11.84 10.36 -1.60
N VAL A 192 -12.36 9.11 -1.62
CA VAL A 192 -12.36 8.26 -2.83
C VAL A 192 -13.13 8.93 -3.96
N ALA A 193 -14.35 9.42 -3.68
CA ALA A 193 -15.16 10.10 -4.68
C ALA A 193 -14.46 11.32 -5.27
N ARG A 194 -13.83 12.14 -4.41
CA ARG A 194 -13.08 13.32 -4.85
C ARG A 194 -11.86 12.96 -5.70
N ALA A 195 -11.15 11.90 -5.36
CA ALA A 195 -10.02 11.40 -6.14
C ALA A 195 -10.47 10.92 -7.53
N ALA A 196 -11.56 10.17 -7.60
CA ALA A 196 -12.14 9.72 -8.86
C ALA A 196 -12.55 10.88 -9.78
N GLU A 197 -13.16 11.96 -9.23
CA GLU A 197 -13.48 13.16 -9.99
C GLU A 197 -12.25 13.82 -10.63
N LEU A 198 -11.08 13.71 -9.98
CA LEU A 198 -9.82 14.26 -10.47
C LEU A 198 -8.98 13.25 -11.29
N GLY A 199 -9.51 12.05 -11.51
CA GLY A 199 -8.83 11.01 -12.29
C GLY A 199 -7.63 10.36 -11.60
N LEU A 200 -7.52 10.47 -10.27
CA LEU A 200 -6.47 9.85 -9.49
C LEU A 200 -6.80 8.39 -9.20
N VAL A 201 -5.77 7.54 -9.25
CA VAL A 201 -5.84 6.17 -8.73
C VAL A 201 -6.00 6.21 -7.20
N VAL A 202 -6.85 5.34 -6.65
CA VAL A 202 -7.06 5.28 -5.21
C VAL A 202 -6.64 3.92 -4.67
N ASN A 203 -5.71 3.93 -3.74
CA ASN A 203 -5.38 2.80 -2.90
C ASN A 203 -5.84 3.09 -1.47
N ILE A 204 -6.01 2.04 -0.68
CA ILE A 204 -6.32 2.14 0.75
C ILE A 204 -5.35 1.24 1.53
N GLY A 205 -4.99 1.63 2.73
CA GLY A 205 -4.05 0.86 3.55
C GLY A 205 -4.07 1.23 5.03
N HIS A 206 -3.45 0.39 5.83
CA HIS A 206 -3.35 0.44 7.29
C HIS A 206 -4.53 -0.16 8.05
N ASP A 207 -4.21 -1.16 8.89
CA ASP A 207 -5.06 -1.77 9.93
C ASP A 207 -6.41 -2.32 9.42
N LEU A 208 -6.47 -2.63 8.12
CA LEU A 208 -7.63 -3.29 7.53
C LEU A 208 -7.60 -4.78 7.85
N ASN A 209 -8.72 -5.30 8.37
CA ASN A 209 -8.89 -6.70 8.75
C ASN A 209 -10.23 -7.28 8.26
N LEU A 210 -10.43 -8.58 8.46
CA LEU A 210 -11.62 -9.28 7.99
C LEU A 210 -12.93 -8.79 8.63
N ASP A 211 -12.86 -8.13 9.79
CA ASP A 211 -14.04 -7.58 10.48
C ASP A 211 -14.42 -6.19 9.95
N ASN A 212 -13.43 -5.33 9.67
CA ASN A 212 -13.69 -3.94 9.26
C ASN A 212 -13.78 -3.73 7.74
N LEU A 213 -13.18 -4.60 6.93
CA LEU A 213 -13.26 -4.55 5.47
C LEU A 213 -14.68 -4.56 4.92
N PRO A 214 -15.62 -5.41 5.40
CA PRO A 214 -16.97 -5.46 4.82
C PRO A 214 -17.72 -4.12 4.87
N ALA A 215 -17.61 -3.39 5.98
CA ALA A 215 -18.24 -2.08 6.12
C ALA A 215 -17.61 -1.05 5.18
N LEU A 216 -16.29 -1.09 5.03
CA LEU A 216 -15.55 -0.22 4.13
C LEU A 216 -15.91 -0.51 2.67
N MET A 217 -15.89 -1.78 2.25
CA MET A 217 -16.26 -2.21 0.90
C MET A 217 -17.70 -1.81 0.51
N ALA A 218 -18.63 -1.84 1.46
CA ALA A 218 -20.01 -1.45 1.22
C ALA A 218 -20.19 0.07 1.06
N ALA A 219 -19.30 0.87 1.59
CA ALA A 219 -19.41 2.33 1.64
C ALA A 219 -18.55 3.06 0.61
N LEU A 220 -17.41 2.49 0.22
CA LEU A 220 -16.51 3.15 -0.73
C LEU A 220 -17.03 3.00 -2.17
N PRO A 221 -16.90 4.07 -2.98
CA PRO A 221 -16.84 3.93 -4.43
C PRO A 221 -15.69 3.00 -4.86
N GLU A 222 -15.60 2.74 -6.16
CA GLU A 222 -14.50 1.92 -6.70
C GLU A 222 -13.12 2.49 -6.33
N PHE A 223 -12.22 1.63 -5.87
CA PHE A 223 -10.82 1.92 -5.63
C PHE A 223 -9.95 0.81 -6.23
N ALA A 224 -8.66 1.07 -6.42
CA ALA A 224 -7.79 0.19 -7.20
C ALA A 224 -7.19 -0.95 -6.37
N GLU A 225 -6.71 -0.65 -5.14
CA GLU A 225 -5.90 -1.58 -4.36
C GLU A 225 -6.07 -1.38 -2.85
N ALA A 226 -6.01 -2.49 -2.11
CA ALA A 226 -5.81 -2.48 -0.66
C ALA A 226 -4.42 -3.07 -0.33
N SER A 227 -3.58 -2.28 0.37
CA SER A 227 -2.28 -2.71 0.90
C SER A 227 -2.45 -3.17 2.34
N ILE A 228 -2.33 -4.49 2.60
CA ILE A 228 -2.65 -5.07 3.92
C ILE A 228 -1.47 -5.88 4.46
N GLY A 229 -1.02 -5.53 5.66
CA GLY A 229 0.17 -6.15 6.28
C GLY A 229 -0.03 -6.64 7.70
N HIS A 230 -0.22 -5.74 8.66
CA HIS A 230 -0.22 -6.09 10.09
C HIS A 230 -1.35 -7.07 10.43
N GLU A 231 -2.57 -6.72 10.11
CA GLU A 231 -3.75 -7.51 10.43
C GLU A 231 -3.77 -8.85 9.66
N LEU A 232 -3.38 -8.84 8.37
CA LEU A 232 -3.22 -10.08 7.59
C LEU A 232 -2.20 -11.02 8.25
N THR A 233 -1.08 -10.47 8.76
CA THR A 233 -0.08 -11.27 9.45
C THR A 233 -0.60 -11.79 10.79
N ALA A 234 -1.38 -11.00 11.53
CA ALA A 234 -2.01 -11.44 12.78
C ALA A 234 -3.00 -12.59 12.54
N ASP A 235 -3.88 -12.47 11.54
CA ASP A 235 -4.80 -13.53 11.14
C ASP A 235 -4.05 -14.78 10.66
N ALA A 236 -2.93 -14.59 9.96
CA ALA A 236 -2.11 -15.70 9.49
C ALA A 236 -1.46 -16.53 10.62
N LEU A 237 -1.26 -15.96 11.81
CA LEU A 237 -0.81 -16.71 12.99
C LEU A 237 -1.86 -17.72 13.47
N VAL A 238 -3.13 -17.47 13.17
CA VAL A 238 -4.24 -18.35 13.57
C VAL A 238 -4.61 -19.33 12.45
N MET A 239 -4.76 -18.82 11.21
CA MET A 239 -5.29 -19.62 10.10
C MET A 239 -4.25 -20.12 9.10
N GLY A 240 -3.01 -19.67 9.23
CA GLY A 240 -1.94 -19.89 8.25
C GLY A 240 -1.95 -18.88 7.12
N PHE A 241 -0.76 -18.50 6.64
CA PHE A 241 -0.56 -17.34 5.74
C PHE A 241 -1.32 -17.47 4.40
N ALA A 242 -1.25 -18.65 3.77
CA ALA A 242 -1.97 -18.88 2.51
C ALA A 242 -3.50 -18.76 2.66
N ALA A 243 -4.06 -19.23 3.78
CA ALA A 243 -5.48 -19.12 4.06
C ALA A 243 -5.87 -17.65 4.34
N ALA A 244 -5.05 -16.91 5.08
CA ALA A 244 -5.25 -15.49 5.33
C ALA A 244 -5.28 -14.70 4.01
N VAL A 245 -4.29 -14.88 3.12
CA VAL A 245 -4.26 -14.20 1.81
C VAL A 245 -5.54 -14.46 1.03
N ARG A 246 -6.01 -15.72 0.94
CA ARG A 246 -7.27 -16.05 0.26
C ARG A 246 -8.50 -15.41 0.91
N ALA A 247 -8.54 -15.36 2.24
CA ALA A 247 -9.65 -14.74 2.97
C ALA A 247 -9.74 -13.22 2.70
N TYR A 248 -8.59 -12.53 2.73
CA TYR A 248 -8.55 -11.10 2.41
C TYR A 248 -8.88 -10.83 0.94
N LYS A 249 -8.40 -11.66 0.01
CA LYS A 249 -8.77 -11.56 -1.40
C LYS A 249 -10.27 -11.75 -1.60
N ALA A 250 -10.88 -12.71 -0.91
CA ALA A 250 -12.32 -12.91 -0.93
C ALA A 250 -13.10 -11.72 -0.33
N ALA A 251 -12.61 -11.15 0.78
CA ALA A 251 -13.23 -9.99 1.42
C ALA A 251 -13.21 -8.73 0.53
N LEU A 252 -12.20 -8.59 -0.33
CA LEU A 252 -12.14 -7.55 -1.37
C LEU A 252 -13.02 -7.86 -2.60
N GLY A 253 -13.83 -8.90 -2.57
CA GLY A 253 -14.74 -9.26 -3.64
C GLY A 253 -14.19 -10.26 -4.65
N GLY A 254 -12.98 -10.79 -4.45
CA GLY A 254 -12.33 -11.80 -5.31
C GLY A 254 -12.79 -13.24 -5.09
N GLY A 255 -13.84 -13.43 -4.30
CA GLY A 255 -14.33 -14.74 -3.94
C GLY A 255 -15.58 -15.15 -4.69
N ASN A 256 -15.46 -15.55 -5.96
CA ASN A 256 -16.39 -16.46 -6.61
C ASN A 256 -15.72 -17.09 -7.84
N SER A 257 -14.77 -17.97 -7.58
CA SER A 257 -14.36 -19.00 -8.53
C SER A 257 -14.05 -20.24 -7.70
N ILE A 258 -15.11 -20.93 -7.30
CA ILE A 258 -15.05 -22.36 -6.92
C ILE A 258 -15.37 -23.15 -8.17
#